data_8a44f647c8f8de4ddfa2079b653fbdf6
#
_entry.id   8a44f647c8f8de4ddfa2079b653fbdf6
#
_cell.length_a   1.000
_cell.length_b   1.000
_cell.length_c   1.000
_cell.angle_alpha   90.00
_cell.angle_beta   90.00
_cell.angle_gamma   90.00
#
_symmetry.space_group_name_H-M   'P 1'
#
loop_
_entity.id
_entity.type
_entity.pdbx_description
1 polymer ?
#
loop_
_entity_poly.entity_id
_entity_poly.type
_entity_poly.pdbx_seq_one_letter_code
_entity_poly.pdbx_strand_id
1 'polypeptide(L)'
;MIYEMRTYQVQPGKAGEFLKMYQSKGLPIISRYAKLIGCWVKESGVLNSTVFIWAYEDFAHRTSQRAQLMQDPAWSAFIPEMLPYLVHQESVFMNPAAFSPAK
;
A
#
# COMPACT_ATOMS: atom_id res chain seq x y z
N MET A 1 1.53 -15.67 8.73
CA MET A 1 1.37 -14.30 8.18
C MET A 1 2.41 -14.04 7.11
N ILE A 2 2.04 -13.34 6.07
CA ILE A 2 2.98 -12.73 5.13
C ILE A 2 2.72 -11.22 5.10
N TYR A 3 3.73 -10.50 4.67
CA TYR A 3 3.67 -9.05 4.57
C TYR A 3 3.98 -8.63 3.15
N GLU A 4 3.19 -7.68 2.65
CA GLU A 4 3.46 -7.06 1.35
C GLU A 4 3.93 -5.63 1.59
N MET A 5 5.16 -5.33 1.17
CA MET A 5 5.69 -3.98 1.18
C MET A 5 5.48 -3.36 -0.19
N ARG A 6 4.63 -2.35 -0.24
CA ARG A 6 4.36 -1.60 -1.47
C ARG A 6 5.00 -0.23 -1.37
N THR A 7 5.86 0.06 -2.32
CA THR A 7 6.55 1.35 -2.37
C THR A 7 6.02 2.12 -3.58
N TYR A 8 5.57 3.35 -3.34
CA TYR A 8 5.10 4.25 -4.38
C TYR A 8 6.04 5.46 -4.44
N GLN A 9 6.70 5.63 -5.57
CA GLN A 9 7.41 6.87 -5.86
C GLN A 9 6.42 7.83 -6.54
N VAL A 10 6.26 9.01 -5.96
CA VAL A 10 5.31 10.00 -6.49
C VAL A 10 6.05 11.18 -7.11
N GLN A 11 5.32 12.03 -7.80
CA GLN A 11 5.85 13.24 -8.40
C GLN A 11 6.59 14.07 -7.35
N PRO A 12 7.74 14.68 -7.69
CA PRO A 12 8.52 15.48 -6.76
C PRO A 12 7.68 16.56 -6.06
N GLY A 13 7.81 16.62 -4.73
CA GLY A 13 7.07 17.56 -3.90
C GLY A 13 5.61 17.19 -3.63
N LYS A 14 5.13 16.04 -4.12
CA LYS A 14 3.71 15.65 -4.03
C LYS A 14 3.42 14.57 -2.99
N ALA A 15 4.44 14.11 -2.23
CA ALA A 15 4.24 13.01 -1.27
C ALA A 15 3.20 13.37 -0.20
N GLY A 16 3.25 14.58 0.35
CA GLY A 16 2.30 15.02 1.37
C GLY A 16 0.87 15.07 0.84
N GLU A 17 0.68 15.64 -0.34
CA GLU A 17 -0.62 15.72 -0.98
C GLU A 17 -1.17 14.33 -1.32
N PHE A 18 -0.32 13.44 -1.83
CA PHE A 18 -0.66 12.06 -2.13
C PHE A 18 -1.14 11.32 -0.87
N LEU A 19 -0.38 11.42 0.23
CA LEU A 19 -0.72 10.72 1.47
C LEU A 19 -2.02 11.26 2.09
N LYS A 20 -2.24 12.56 2.01
CA LYS A 20 -3.47 13.17 2.52
C LYS A 20 -4.69 12.68 1.74
N MET A 21 -4.60 12.64 0.42
CA MET A 21 -5.65 12.10 -0.44
C MET A 21 -5.87 10.61 -0.18
N TYR A 22 -4.78 9.83 -0.08
CA TYR A 22 -4.85 8.40 0.19
C TYR A 22 -5.53 8.12 1.51
N GLN A 23 -5.14 8.82 2.58
CA GLN A 23 -5.73 8.65 3.90
C GLN A 23 -7.24 8.92 3.91
N SER A 24 -7.67 9.98 3.21
CA SER A 24 -9.08 10.38 3.23
C SER A 24 -9.97 9.54 2.31
N LYS A 25 -9.45 9.09 1.17
CA LYS A 25 -10.25 8.44 0.13
C LYS A 25 -9.91 6.97 -0.10
N GLY A 26 -8.63 6.61 -0.13
CA GLY A 26 -8.20 5.24 -0.44
C GLY A 26 -8.19 4.32 0.75
N LEU A 27 -7.62 4.78 1.85
CA LEU A 27 -7.44 3.97 3.06
C LEU A 27 -8.75 3.40 3.62
N PRO A 28 -9.87 4.15 3.70
CA PRO A 28 -11.14 3.59 4.16
C PRO A 28 -11.64 2.43 3.30
N ILE A 29 -11.33 2.43 2.01
CA ILE A 29 -11.76 1.38 1.09
C ILE A 29 -10.87 0.15 1.22
N ILE A 30 -9.55 0.32 1.04
CA ILE A 30 -8.60 -0.81 1.06
C ILE A 30 -8.56 -1.49 2.43
N SER A 31 -8.83 -0.77 3.51
CA SER A 31 -8.85 -1.33 4.87
C SER A 31 -9.97 -2.36 5.10
N ARG A 32 -10.95 -2.44 4.20
CA ARG A 32 -11.96 -3.50 4.21
C ARG A 32 -11.37 -4.85 3.81
N TYR A 33 -10.25 -4.85 3.09
CA TYR A 33 -9.68 -6.04 2.45
C TYR A 33 -8.27 -6.37 2.94
N ALA A 34 -7.58 -5.41 3.55
CA ALA A 34 -6.18 -5.55 3.95
C ALA A 34 -5.95 -4.87 5.29
N LYS A 35 -5.01 -5.41 6.07
CA LYS A 35 -4.60 -4.82 7.34
C LYS A 35 -3.33 -4.03 7.16
N LEU A 36 -3.39 -2.72 7.38
CA LEU A 36 -2.21 -1.87 7.33
C LEU A 36 -1.39 -2.05 8.61
N ILE A 37 -0.13 -2.40 8.44
CA ILE A 37 0.83 -2.48 9.55
C ILE A 37 1.46 -1.12 9.81
N GLY A 38 1.77 -0.39 8.75
CA GLY A 38 2.31 0.95 8.85
C GLY A 38 2.53 1.59 7.50
N CYS A 39 2.78 2.89 7.54
CA CYS A 39 3.07 3.69 6.36
C CYS A 39 4.20 4.66 6.71
N TRP A 40 5.19 4.76 5.84
CA TRP A 40 6.36 5.60 6.06
C TRP A 40 6.66 6.42 4.82
N VAL A 41 7.32 7.57 5.03
CA VAL A 41 7.89 8.38 3.95
C VAL A 41 9.41 8.19 4.02
N LYS A 42 10.05 7.91 2.89
CA LYS A 42 11.51 7.79 2.85
C LYS A 42 12.15 9.17 3.01
N GLU A 43 13.07 9.27 3.96
CA GLU A 43 13.85 10.49 4.20
C GLU A 43 15.16 10.50 3.41
N SER A 44 15.54 9.35 2.84
CA SER A 44 16.78 9.18 2.07
C SER A 44 16.57 8.08 1.03
N GLY A 45 17.56 7.87 0.17
CA GLY A 45 17.46 6.96 -0.94
C GLY A 45 16.61 7.56 -2.06
N VAL A 46 15.66 6.82 -2.60
CA VAL A 46 14.75 7.33 -3.63
C VAL A 46 13.73 8.24 -2.96
N LEU A 47 13.91 9.54 -3.10
CA LEU A 47 13.05 10.53 -2.48
C LEU A 47 11.65 10.55 -3.10
N ASN A 48 10.70 11.19 -2.41
CA ASN A 48 9.28 11.23 -2.79
C ASN A 48 8.67 9.84 -2.86
N SER A 49 9.14 8.95 -2.00
CA SER A 49 8.67 7.57 -1.92
C SER A 49 7.92 7.34 -0.61
N THR A 50 6.78 6.68 -0.70
CA THR A 50 5.97 6.25 0.44
C THR A 50 5.96 4.73 0.49
N VAL A 51 6.03 4.18 1.70
CA VAL A 51 6.10 2.73 1.91
C VAL A 51 4.91 2.31 2.76
N PHE A 52 4.12 1.38 2.23
CA PHE A 52 3.00 0.76 2.94
C PHE A 52 3.36 -0.70 3.21
N ILE A 53 3.14 -1.17 4.42
CA ILE A 53 3.26 -2.59 4.73
C ILE A 53 1.88 -3.12 5.12
N TRP A 54 1.43 -4.12 4.38
CA TRP A 54 0.13 -4.79 4.55
C TRP A 54 0.35 -6.21 5.04
N ALA A 55 -0.49 -6.69 5.96
CA ALA A 55 -0.42 -8.05 6.48
C ALA A 55 -1.57 -8.90 5.94
N TYR A 56 -1.26 -10.15 5.59
CA TYR A 56 -2.23 -11.16 5.18
C TYR A 56 -1.91 -12.47 5.87
N GLU A 57 -2.90 -13.36 5.99
CA GLU A 57 -2.68 -14.67 6.61
C GLU A 57 -1.68 -15.51 5.81
N ASP A 58 -1.85 -15.52 4.49
CA ASP A 58 -0.99 -16.22 3.55
C ASP A 58 -1.14 -15.59 2.16
N PHE A 59 -0.44 -16.13 1.18
CA PHE A 59 -0.48 -15.61 -0.19
C PHE A 59 -1.85 -15.80 -0.85
N ALA A 60 -2.52 -16.93 -0.57
CA ALA A 60 -3.85 -17.19 -1.12
C ALA A 60 -4.88 -16.20 -0.57
N HIS A 61 -4.81 -15.87 0.73
CA HIS A 61 -5.63 -14.84 1.35
C HIS A 61 -5.41 -13.49 0.69
N ARG A 62 -4.14 -13.12 0.47
CA ARG A 62 -3.79 -11.87 -0.21
C ARG A 62 -4.42 -11.81 -1.61
N THR A 63 -4.30 -12.88 -2.39
CA THR A 63 -4.82 -12.93 -3.75
C THR A 63 -6.34 -12.77 -3.76
N SER A 64 -7.04 -13.44 -2.85
CA SER A 64 -8.49 -13.34 -2.69
C SER A 64 -8.91 -11.92 -2.31
N GLN A 65 -8.24 -11.33 -1.34
CA GLN A 65 -8.56 -9.96 -0.88
C GLN A 65 -8.30 -8.92 -1.96
N ARG A 66 -7.24 -9.06 -2.73
CA ARG A 66 -6.94 -8.17 -3.85
C ARG A 66 -8.00 -8.29 -4.95
N ALA A 67 -8.47 -9.51 -5.23
CA ALA A 67 -9.53 -9.72 -6.22
C ALA A 67 -10.83 -9.01 -5.80
N GLN A 68 -11.18 -9.09 -4.52
CA GLN A 68 -12.35 -8.38 -3.99
C GLN A 68 -12.19 -6.86 -4.06
N LEU A 69 -11.00 -6.35 -3.72
CA LEU A 69 -10.70 -4.93 -3.80
C LEU A 69 -10.86 -4.41 -5.24
N MET A 70 -10.35 -5.16 -6.23
CA MET A 70 -10.44 -4.77 -7.64
C MET A 70 -11.88 -4.74 -8.14
N GLN A 71 -12.79 -5.44 -7.50
CA GLN A 71 -14.22 -5.44 -7.85
C GLN A 71 -15.04 -4.42 -7.08
N ASP A 72 -14.45 -3.76 -6.09
CA ASP A 72 -15.14 -2.71 -5.32
C ASP A 72 -15.26 -1.44 -6.17
N PRO A 73 -16.50 -0.99 -6.47
CA PRO A 73 -16.69 0.22 -7.28
C PRO A 73 -16.06 1.47 -6.69
N ALA A 74 -16.00 1.57 -5.36
CA ALA A 74 -15.37 2.70 -4.69
C ALA A 74 -13.87 2.74 -4.96
N TRP A 75 -13.20 1.58 -5.00
CA TRP A 75 -11.78 1.49 -5.33
C TRP A 75 -11.54 1.85 -6.80
N SER A 76 -12.38 1.35 -7.70
CA SER A 76 -12.29 1.68 -9.13
C SER A 76 -12.45 3.19 -9.37
N ALA A 77 -13.29 3.86 -8.58
CA ALA A 77 -13.46 5.30 -8.66
C ALA A 77 -12.26 6.07 -8.09
N PHE A 78 -11.58 5.50 -7.09
CA PHE A 78 -10.41 6.11 -6.46
C PHE A 78 -9.16 6.03 -7.33
N ILE A 79 -8.95 4.93 -8.04
CA ILE A 79 -7.73 4.68 -8.83
C ILE A 79 -7.38 5.84 -9.77
N PRO A 80 -8.31 6.41 -10.56
CA PRO A 80 -7.98 7.54 -11.43
C PRO A 80 -7.49 8.79 -10.69
N GLU A 81 -7.84 8.95 -9.42
CA GLU A 81 -7.35 10.06 -8.60
C GLU A 81 -5.93 9.80 -8.11
N MET A 82 -5.57 8.53 -7.89
CA MET A 82 -4.25 8.14 -7.37
C MET A 82 -3.19 8.07 -8.47
N LEU A 83 -3.51 7.47 -9.62
CA LEU A 83 -2.53 7.18 -10.67
C LEU A 83 -1.71 8.38 -11.14
N PRO A 84 -2.29 9.60 -11.29
CA PRO A 84 -1.50 10.75 -11.74
C PRO A 84 -0.33 11.13 -10.84
N TYR A 85 -0.37 10.73 -9.55
CA TYR A 85 0.73 10.98 -8.63
C TYR A 85 1.89 10.03 -8.83
N LEU A 86 1.65 8.83 -9.35
CA LEU A 86 2.63 7.74 -9.35
C LEU A 86 3.65 7.89 -10.48
N VAL A 87 4.93 7.80 -10.13
CA VAL A 87 6.04 7.73 -11.07
C VAL A 87 6.49 6.28 -11.23
N HIS A 88 6.53 5.55 -10.11
CA HIS A 88 7.00 4.17 -10.06
C HIS A 88 6.37 3.47 -8.87
N GLN A 89 6.14 2.17 -8.98
CA GLN A 89 5.64 1.39 -7.86
C GLN A 89 6.28 0.01 -7.83
N GLU A 90 6.45 -0.51 -6.62
CA GLU A 90 7.01 -1.83 -6.38
C GLU A 90 6.18 -2.57 -5.34
N SER A 91 6.18 -3.89 -5.42
CA SER A 91 5.58 -4.77 -4.42
C SER A 91 6.56 -5.89 -4.11
N VAL A 92 6.86 -6.05 -2.82
CA VAL A 92 7.76 -7.08 -2.32
C VAL A 92 7.05 -7.86 -1.22
N PHE A 93 7.07 -9.19 -1.33
CA PHE A 93 6.53 -10.06 -0.29
C PHE A 93 7.63 -10.48 0.67
N MET A 94 7.30 -10.50 1.96
CA MET A 94 8.22 -10.84 3.02
C MET A 94 7.59 -11.85 3.97
N ASN A 95 8.37 -12.87 4.34
CA ASN A 95 7.99 -13.78 5.40
C ASN A 95 8.80 -13.42 6.66
N PRO A 96 8.17 -13.33 7.84
CA PRO A 96 8.93 -13.03 9.04
C PRO A 96 9.91 -14.16 9.36
N ALA A 97 11.13 -13.79 9.77
CA ALA A 97 12.09 -14.75 10.26
C ALA A 97 11.59 -15.35 11.59
N ALA A 98 12.07 -16.55 11.94
CA ALA A 98 11.62 -17.23 13.14
C ALA A 98 11.78 -16.39 14.42
N PHE A 99 12.81 -15.55 14.48
CA PHE A 99 13.09 -14.68 15.63
C PHE A 99 12.47 -13.29 15.52
N SER A 100 11.72 -13.00 14.43
CA SER A 100 11.15 -11.67 14.25
C SER A 100 10.06 -11.38 15.28
N PRO A 101 10.08 -10.22 15.96
CA PRO A 101 8.97 -9.83 16.84
C PRO A 101 7.65 -9.70 16.10
N ALA A 102 7.69 -9.21 14.86
CA ALA A 102 6.53 -9.15 13.97
C ALA A 102 6.37 -10.49 13.25
N LYS A 103 5.20 -11.06 13.35
CA LYS A 103 4.90 -12.40 12.81
C LYS A 103 3.75 -12.37 11.84
#